data_ffa7c3a042671233ff68e27f68ccd925
#
_entry.id   ffa7c3a042671233ff68e27f68ccd925
#
_cell.length_a   1.000
_cell.length_b   1.000
_cell.length_c   1.000
_cell.angle_alpha   90.00
_cell.angle_beta   90.00
_cell.angle_gamma   90.00
#
_symmetry.space_group_name_H-M   'P 1'
#
loop_
_entity.id
_entity.type
_entity.pdbx_description
1 polymer ?
#
loop_
_entity_poly.entity_id
_entity_poly.type
_entity_poly.pdbx_seq_one_letter_code
_entity_poly.pdbx_strand_id
1 'polypeptide(L)'
;MLAAVTRSPGNVVIDDIPEPGPPGTGRVVVRPEAVGICGSDLHQFSGHTTALSGAQDFYPRIQGHEIAGVIEEVGPGAPPSLTPGTRVAVLPQTRCGHCYPCRIGRSNVCVNLRLVGVHLDGGLQERLDIAAGSAFPAADMDPGTAAFSEPMSIAVHALRRAKPLAGEKVLILGAGPIGLAAVLVALNAGLEPMAADPAPGRRGLATDIGAAGAVWGDPEDVAEAVRDWTDGDGATLVVEASGAVPAFKLATEAVSNAGRVVMVGMSAETASVRPGIFPEKEIDVIGSSTACKPDFGEAVRLTGQYRAAIGKLLTHRFPLTAAAEAFRFAMKREPGALKTQIAVSE
;
A
#
# COMPACT_ATOMS: atom_id res chain seq x y z
N MET A 1 12.83 -25.31 4.45
CA MET A 1 12.27 -24.45 3.38
C MET A 1 13.09 -23.17 3.23
N LEU A 2 13.17 -22.64 1.99
CA LEU A 2 13.93 -21.42 1.75
C LEU A 2 13.16 -20.16 2.20
N ALA A 3 13.93 -19.20 2.72
CA ALA A 3 13.45 -17.87 3.07
C ALA A 3 14.51 -16.79 2.84
N ALA A 4 14.08 -15.59 2.46
CA ALA A 4 14.94 -14.42 2.42
C ALA A 4 14.86 -13.69 3.77
N VAL A 5 15.91 -13.80 4.56
CA VAL A 5 16.00 -13.28 5.92
C VAL A 5 16.84 -12.01 5.95
N THR A 6 16.25 -10.91 6.37
CA THR A 6 16.98 -9.69 6.69
C THR A 6 17.59 -9.82 8.07
N ARG A 7 18.91 -10.04 8.13
CA ARG A 7 19.65 -10.30 9.39
C ARG A 7 20.09 -9.00 10.08
N SER A 8 20.34 -7.98 9.31
CA SER A 8 20.73 -6.65 9.76
C SER A 8 20.50 -5.63 8.63
N PRO A 9 20.64 -4.32 8.87
CA PRO A 9 20.53 -3.32 7.81
C PRO A 9 21.40 -3.64 6.59
N GLY A 10 20.79 -3.64 5.40
CA GLY A 10 21.44 -3.92 4.12
C GLY A 10 21.81 -5.38 3.87
N ASN A 11 21.55 -6.28 4.82
CA ASN A 11 21.97 -7.67 4.75
C ASN A 11 20.76 -8.62 4.70
N VAL A 12 20.38 -9.03 3.48
CA VAL A 12 19.42 -10.10 3.22
C VAL A 12 20.16 -11.33 2.76
N VAL A 13 19.88 -12.46 3.36
CA VAL A 13 20.46 -13.79 3.03
C VAL A 13 19.36 -14.79 2.74
N ILE A 14 19.65 -15.78 1.92
CA ILE A 14 18.77 -16.94 1.73
C ILE A 14 19.17 -17.98 2.74
N ASP A 15 18.24 -18.34 3.60
CA ASP A 15 18.41 -19.32 4.64
C ASP A 15 17.49 -20.53 4.44
N ASP A 16 17.91 -21.68 4.93
CA ASP A 16 17.04 -22.83 5.13
C ASP A 16 16.47 -22.77 6.56
N ILE A 17 15.16 -22.62 6.65
CA ILE A 17 14.44 -22.49 7.92
C ILE A 17 13.44 -23.64 8.11
N PRO A 18 13.02 -23.94 9.34
CA PRO A 18 11.96 -24.92 9.58
C PRO A 18 10.67 -24.57 8.85
N GLU A 19 9.97 -25.57 8.33
CA GLU A 19 8.63 -25.38 7.79
C GLU A 19 7.62 -25.10 8.91
N PRO A 20 6.53 -24.35 8.63
CA PRO A 20 5.41 -24.27 9.55
C PRO A 20 4.82 -25.68 9.75
N GLY A 21 4.42 -25.98 10.97
CA GLY A 21 3.66 -27.21 11.26
C GLY A 21 2.26 -27.18 10.60
N PRO A 22 1.48 -28.27 10.75
CA PRO A 22 0.10 -28.30 10.27
C PRO A 22 -0.71 -27.11 10.82
N PRO A 23 -1.57 -26.47 10.00
CA PRO A 23 -2.30 -25.27 10.41
C PRO A 23 -3.30 -25.58 11.54
N GLY A 24 -3.26 -24.78 12.59
CA GLY A 24 -4.21 -24.84 13.70
C GLY A 24 -5.63 -24.40 13.30
N THR A 25 -6.55 -24.43 14.28
CA THR A 25 -7.94 -24.01 14.08
C THR A 25 -8.03 -22.56 13.57
N GLY A 26 -8.76 -22.36 12.48
CA GLY A 26 -8.96 -21.05 11.82
C GLY A 26 -7.72 -20.51 11.11
N ARG A 27 -6.76 -21.38 10.77
CA ARG A 27 -5.53 -21.03 10.07
C ARG A 27 -5.41 -21.75 8.72
N VAL A 28 -4.57 -21.24 7.85
CA VAL A 28 -4.20 -21.85 6.57
C VAL A 28 -2.71 -21.68 6.34
N VAL A 29 -2.08 -22.64 5.67
CA VAL A 29 -0.74 -22.49 5.12
C VAL A 29 -0.88 -22.05 3.66
N VAL A 30 -0.24 -20.95 3.33
CA VAL A 30 -0.14 -20.40 1.98
C VAL A 30 1.28 -20.63 1.48
N ARG A 31 1.40 -21.05 0.22
CA ARG A 31 2.64 -21.00 -0.55
C ARG A 31 2.68 -19.66 -1.30
N PRO A 32 3.46 -18.68 -0.84
CA PRO A 32 3.58 -17.41 -1.56
C PRO A 32 4.12 -17.62 -2.97
N GLU A 33 3.50 -16.95 -3.94
CA GLU A 33 3.95 -16.95 -5.35
C GLU A 33 4.56 -15.61 -5.75
N ALA A 34 4.00 -14.51 -5.25
CA ALA A 34 4.51 -13.16 -5.47
C ALA A 34 4.42 -12.32 -4.21
N VAL A 35 5.46 -11.56 -3.93
CA VAL A 35 5.55 -10.62 -2.83
C VAL A 35 6.06 -9.28 -3.33
N GLY A 36 5.27 -8.22 -3.17
CA GLY A 36 5.69 -6.86 -3.50
C GLY A 36 6.66 -6.28 -2.48
N ILE A 37 7.61 -5.48 -2.95
CA ILE A 37 8.47 -4.66 -2.09
C ILE A 37 7.80 -3.30 -1.88
N CYS A 38 7.51 -2.97 -0.62
CA CYS A 38 6.96 -1.70 -0.19
C CYS A 38 8.06 -0.70 0.20
N GLY A 39 7.74 0.59 0.21
CA GLY A 39 8.62 1.61 0.79
C GLY A 39 8.99 1.36 2.25
N SER A 40 8.05 0.81 3.04
CA SER A 40 8.32 0.43 4.44
C SER A 40 9.33 -0.72 4.57
N ASP A 41 9.32 -1.68 3.64
CA ASP A 41 10.35 -2.74 3.59
C ASP A 41 11.73 -2.15 3.32
N LEU A 42 11.82 -1.13 2.45
CA LEU A 42 13.07 -0.43 2.15
C LEU A 42 13.59 0.38 3.34
N HIS A 43 12.69 1.01 4.10
CA HIS A 43 13.07 1.68 5.36
C HIS A 43 13.66 0.68 6.35
N GLN A 44 13.02 -0.46 6.54
CA GLN A 44 13.55 -1.52 7.40
C GLN A 44 14.87 -2.07 6.87
N PHE A 45 14.95 -2.37 5.58
CA PHE A 45 16.19 -2.83 4.95
C PHE A 45 17.36 -1.85 5.15
N SER A 46 17.10 -0.55 5.13
CA SER A 46 18.14 0.48 5.35
C SER A 46 18.44 0.79 6.82
N GLY A 47 17.75 0.16 7.75
CA GLY A 47 17.92 0.41 9.20
C GLY A 47 17.14 1.61 9.74
N HIS A 48 16.32 2.25 8.89
CA HIS A 48 15.43 3.32 9.32
C HIS A 48 14.10 2.72 9.78
N THR A 49 14.02 2.38 11.05
CA THR A 49 12.78 1.85 11.64
C THR A 49 11.76 2.97 11.82
N THR A 50 10.54 2.76 11.36
CA THR A 50 9.43 3.69 11.59
C THR A 50 8.77 3.41 12.94
N ALA A 51 7.98 4.37 13.44
CA ALA A 51 7.19 4.20 14.67
C ALA A 51 6.25 2.96 14.62
N LEU A 52 5.90 2.48 13.42
CA LEU A 52 5.11 1.26 13.23
C LEU A 52 5.89 -0.03 13.47
N SER A 53 7.23 -0.03 13.35
CA SER A 53 8.04 -1.24 13.43
C SER A 53 8.55 -1.59 14.83
N GLY A 54 8.37 -0.75 15.84
CA GLY A 54 8.83 -1.05 17.21
C GLY A 54 10.33 -1.39 17.23
N ALA A 55 11.17 -0.41 17.10
CA ALA A 55 12.56 -0.47 16.63
C ALA A 55 13.57 -1.41 17.32
N GLN A 56 13.27 -2.01 18.45
CA GLN A 56 14.32 -2.70 19.25
C GLN A 56 14.58 -4.17 18.86
N ASP A 57 13.61 -4.87 18.24
CA ASP A 57 13.72 -6.30 17.95
C ASP A 57 13.33 -6.65 16.49
N PHE A 58 13.65 -5.76 15.54
CA PHE A 58 13.24 -6.02 14.15
C PHE A 58 14.04 -7.15 13.51
N TYR A 59 15.33 -7.23 13.72
CA TYR A 59 16.19 -8.24 13.10
C TYR A 59 16.49 -9.43 14.03
N PRO A 60 16.59 -10.64 13.49
CA PRO A 60 16.35 -11.03 12.10
C PRO A 60 14.85 -11.01 11.76
N ARG A 61 14.50 -10.79 10.47
CA ARG A 61 13.11 -10.78 10.01
C ARG A 61 13.00 -11.27 8.58
N ILE A 62 12.00 -12.11 8.32
CA ILE A 62 11.53 -12.36 6.96
C ILE A 62 10.55 -11.25 6.63
N GLN A 63 10.88 -10.40 5.64
CA GLN A 63 10.07 -9.26 5.24
C GLN A 63 8.98 -9.65 4.23
N GLY A 64 8.27 -8.64 3.70
CA GLY A 64 7.26 -8.76 2.67
C GLY A 64 5.85 -8.95 3.22
N HIS A 65 5.01 -7.95 2.97
CA HIS A 65 3.61 -7.89 3.43
C HIS A 65 2.60 -7.73 2.29
N GLU A 66 3.04 -7.48 1.07
CA GLU A 66 2.22 -7.46 -0.14
C GLU A 66 2.24 -8.85 -0.78
N ILE A 67 1.39 -9.76 -0.31
CA ILE A 67 1.52 -11.21 -0.54
C ILE A 67 0.37 -11.73 -1.37
N ALA A 68 0.67 -12.51 -2.41
CA ALA A 68 -0.26 -13.44 -3.04
C ALA A 68 0.37 -14.82 -3.14
N GLY A 69 -0.47 -15.84 -3.03
CA GLY A 69 -0.04 -17.24 -3.11
C GLY A 69 -1.20 -18.20 -3.17
N VAL A 70 -0.90 -19.48 -3.12
CA VAL A 70 -1.88 -20.56 -3.18
C VAL A 70 -1.98 -21.24 -1.82
N ILE A 71 -3.21 -21.51 -1.38
CA ILE A 71 -3.44 -22.30 -0.17
C ILE A 71 -2.95 -23.73 -0.40
N GLU A 72 -2.08 -24.22 0.47
CA GLU A 72 -1.62 -25.62 0.48
C GLU A 72 -2.36 -26.44 1.50
N GLU A 73 -2.53 -25.92 2.71
CA GLU A 73 -3.16 -26.63 3.81
C GLU A 73 -4.21 -25.77 4.50
N VAL A 74 -5.28 -26.42 4.97
CA VAL A 74 -6.41 -25.76 5.63
C VAL A 74 -6.63 -26.40 7.00
N GLY A 75 -6.54 -25.58 8.04
CA GLY A 75 -6.84 -26.00 9.41
C GLY A 75 -8.34 -26.07 9.71
N PRO A 76 -8.73 -26.77 10.77
CA PRO A 76 -10.13 -26.87 11.20
C PRO A 76 -10.78 -25.49 11.39
N GLY A 77 -12.06 -25.35 11.01
CA GLY A 77 -12.83 -24.10 11.21
C GLY A 77 -12.48 -22.94 10.24
N ALA A 78 -11.67 -23.18 9.22
CA ALA A 78 -11.47 -22.22 8.14
C ALA A 78 -12.75 -22.14 7.25
N PRO A 79 -13.00 -20.99 6.59
CA PRO A 79 -14.13 -20.84 5.67
C PRO A 79 -14.12 -21.90 4.55
N PRO A 80 -15.27 -22.48 4.15
CA PRO A 80 -15.34 -23.49 3.10
C PRO A 80 -14.85 -23.03 1.71
N SER A 81 -14.80 -21.71 1.49
CA SER A 81 -14.26 -21.12 0.26
C SER A 81 -12.75 -21.18 0.15
N LEU A 82 -12.06 -21.50 1.24
CA LEU A 82 -10.60 -21.62 1.28
C LEU A 82 -10.24 -23.12 1.21
N THR A 83 -9.91 -23.57 0.01
CA THR A 83 -9.49 -24.97 -0.24
C THR A 83 -8.07 -25.01 -0.79
N PRO A 84 -7.33 -26.11 -0.61
CA PRO A 84 -6.05 -26.29 -1.28
C PRO A 84 -6.15 -26.01 -2.78
N GLY A 85 -5.18 -25.29 -3.34
CA GLY A 85 -5.20 -24.81 -4.73
C GLY A 85 -5.86 -23.44 -4.94
N THR A 86 -6.58 -22.89 -3.95
CA THR A 86 -7.18 -21.55 -4.06
C THR A 86 -6.08 -20.47 -3.99
N ARG A 87 -5.98 -19.64 -5.06
CA ARG A 87 -5.12 -18.44 -5.00
C ARG A 87 -5.76 -17.37 -4.13
N VAL A 88 -4.94 -16.75 -3.29
CA VAL A 88 -5.37 -15.71 -2.34
C VAL A 88 -4.43 -14.52 -2.35
N ALA A 89 -4.99 -13.33 -2.11
CA ALA A 89 -4.26 -12.17 -1.61
C ALA A 89 -4.35 -12.14 -0.07
N VAL A 90 -3.28 -11.74 0.60
CA VAL A 90 -3.18 -11.79 2.06
C VAL A 90 -3.30 -10.41 2.68
N LEU A 91 -4.31 -10.22 3.55
CA LEU A 91 -4.37 -9.06 4.45
C LEU A 91 -3.32 -9.25 5.55
N PRO A 92 -2.24 -8.46 5.58
CA PRO A 92 -1.08 -8.75 6.44
C PRO A 92 -1.24 -8.32 7.90
N GLN A 93 -2.46 -8.25 8.42
CA GLN A 93 -2.75 -7.64 9.72
C GLN A 93 -3.37 -8.61 10.72
N THR A 94 -2.87 -8.54 11.98
CA THR A 94 -3.53 -9.11 13.15
C THR A 94 -3.95 -7.99 14.10
N ARG A 95 -5.02 -8.19 14.87
CA ARG A 95 -5.64 -7.18 15.73
C ARG A 95 -6.21 -7.81 17.00
N CYS A 96 -6.27 -7.06 18.09
CA CYS A 96 -6.73 -7.59 19.38
C CYS A 96 -8.26 -7.72 19.50
N GLY A 97 -9.04 -6.99 18.70
CA GLY A 97 -10.51 -7.03 18.71
C GLY A 97 -11.20 -6.24 19.84
N HIS A 98 -10.51 -5.80 20.90
CA HIS A 98 -11.12 -5.23 22.10
C HIS A 98 -10.66 -3.81 22.47
N CYS A 99 -9.58 -3.28 21.89
CA CYS A 99 -9.14 -1.90 22.14
C CYS A 99 -10.12 -0.87 21.53
N TYR A 100 -9.98 0.40 21.91
CA TYR A 100 -10.89 1.46 21.43
C TYR A 100 -11.03 1.49 19.91
N PRO A 101 -9.95 1.57 19.11
CA PRO A 101 -10.07 1.51 17.65
C PRO A 101 -10.83 0.27 17.14
N CYS A 102 -10.56 -0.90 17.71
CA CYS A 102 -11.24 -2.13 17.30
C CYS A 102 -12.76 -2.07 17.58
N ARG A 103 -13.16 -1.53 18.74
CA ARG A 103 -14.58 -1.42 19.12
C ARG A 103 -15.38 -0.46 18.24
N ILE A 104 -14.73 0.58 17.69
CA ILE A 104 -15.36 1.54 16.77
C ILE A 104 -15.18 1.18 15.29
N GLY A 105 -14.75 -0.07 14.97
CA GLY A 105 -14.57 -0.55 13.60
C GLY A 105 -13.31 -0.08 12.89
N ARG A 106 -12.38 0.62 13.58
CA ARG A 106 -11.10 1.12 13.03
C ARG A 106 -9.94 0.21 13.43
N SER A 107 -10.11 -1.08 13.21
CA SER A 107 -9.15 -2.10 13.62
C SER A 107 -7.77 -2.02 12.92
N ASN A 108 -7.70 -1.30 11.82
CA ASN A 108 -6.46 -0.96 11.10
C ASN A 108 -5.47 -0.14 11.94
N VAL A 109 -5.94 0.57 12.95
CA VAL A 109 -5.12 1.32 13.93
C VAL A 109 -5.25 0.73 15.34
N CYS A 110 -5.36 -0.60 15.43
CA CYS A 110 -5.35 -1.34 16.69
C CYS A 110 -4.07 -1.03 17.48
N VAL A 111 -4.20 -0.76 18.81
CA VAL A 111 -3.02 -0.48 19.65
C VAL A 111 -2.06 -1.68 19.77
N ASN A 112 -2.56 -2.89 19.51
CA ASN A 112 -1.78 -4.12 19.44
C ASN A 112 -1.68 -4.65 18.00
N LEU A 113 -1.67 -3.75 17.01
CA LEU A 113 -1.54 -4.13 15.61
C LEU A 113 -0.22 -4.86 15.40
N ARG A 114 -0.27 -6.02 14.74
CA ARG A 114 0.91 -6.70 14.22
C ARG A 114 0.76 -6.92 12.73
N LEU A 115 1.82 -6.66 12.00
CA LEU A 115 1.89 -6.81 10.56
C LEU A 115 2.83 -7.97 10.21
N VAL A 116 2.36 -8.86 9.37
CA VAL A 116 3.16 -9.87 8.68
C VAL A 116 4.19 -9.14 7.82
N GLY A 117 5.43 -9.57 7.84
CA GLY A 117 6.55 -8.91 7.15
C GLY A 117 7.18 -7.73 7.92
N VAL A 118 6.55 -7.30 9.03
CA VAL A 118 7.05 -6.20 9.87
C VAL A 118 7.24 -6.66 11.31
N HIS A 119 6.17 -7.02 12.00
CA HIS A 119 6.20 -7.49 13.39
C HIS A 119 6.27 -9.02 13.50
N LEU A 120 5.84 -9.70 12.47
CA LEU A 120 5.85 -11.15 12.30
C LEU A 120 6.58 -11.45 10.99
N ASP A 121 7.05 -12.68 10.82
CA ASP A 121 7.66 -13.10 9.57
C ASP A 121 6.69 -13.02 8.42
N GLY A 122 7.19 -12.54 7.28
CA GLY A 122 6.45 -12.17 6.10
C GLY A 122 6.46 -13.20 4.98
N GLY A 123 6.07 -12.76 3.78
CA GLY A 123 5.86 -13.63 2.63
C GLY A 123 7.12 -14.03 1.86
N LEU A 124 8.30 -13.50 2.20
CA LEU A 124 9.55 -13.86 1.49
C LEU A 124 10.10 -15.22 1.98
N GLN A 125 9.23 -16.23 1.97
CA GLN A 125 9.50 -17.64 2.32
C GLN A 125 8.55 -18.57 1.57
N GLU A 126 8.95 -19.83 1.39
CA GLU A 126 8.20 -20.80 0.60
C GLU A 126 6.83 -21.17 1.18
N ARG A 127 6.66 -21.13 2.50
CA ARG A 127 5.39 -21.48 3.18
C ARG A 127 5.13 -20.49 4.33
N LEU A 128 3.91 -20.00 4.40
CA LEU A 128 3.48 -19.01 5.38
C LEU A 128 2.18 -19.42 6.05
N ASP A 129 2.19 -19.60 7.37
CA ASP A 129 1.00 -19.86 8.19
C ASP A 129 0.32 -18.53 8.55
N ILE A 130 -0.95 -18.37 8.19
CA ILE A 130 -1.76 -17.18 8.45
C ILE A 130 -3.14 -17.52 9.01
N ALA A 131 -3.78 -16.53 9.62
CA ALA A 131 -5.19 -16.65 9.95
C ALA A 131 -6.03 -16.79 8.66
N ALA A 132 -6.93 -17.77 8.61
CA ALA A 132 -7.80 -17.98 7.45
C ALA A 132 -8.63 -16.73 7.10
N GLY A 133 -9.01 -15.93 8.10
CA GLY A 133 -9.71 -14.66 7.90
C GLY A 133 -8.89 -13.55 7.25
N SER A 134 -7.58 -13.75 7.04
CA SER A 134 -6.67 -12.87 6.32
C SER A 134 -6.46 -13.28 4.87
N ALA A 135 -6.92 -14.45 4.45
CA ALA A 135 -6.83 -14.95 3.09
C ALA A 135 -8.08 -14.54 2.29
N PHE A 136 -7.89 -13.82 1.20
CA PHE A 136 -8.97 -13.37 0.30
C PHE A 136 -8.81 -14.03 -1.06
N PRO A 137 -9.80 -14.82 -1.54
CA PRO A 137 -9.73 -15.45 -2.85
C PRO A 137 -9.46 -14.44 -3.98
N ALA A 138 -8.52 -14.78 -4.85
CA ALA A 138 -8.02 -13.97 -5.96
C ALA A 138 -7.80 -14.83 -7.22
N ALA A 139 -8.69 -15.81 -7.46
CA ALA A 139 -8.49 -16.90 -8.41
C ALA A 139 -8.27 -16.46 -9.86
N ASP A 140 -8.87 -15.33 -10.29
CA ASP A 140 -8.82 -14.85 -11.68
C ASP A 140 -7.65 -13.90 -11.97
N MET A 141 -6.72 -13.76 -11.03
CA MET A 141 -5.57 -12.88 -11.16
C MET A 141 -4.27 -13.69 -11.23
N ASP A 142 -3.28 -13.19 -11.99
CA ASP A 142 -1.91 -13.67 -11.85
C ASP A 142 -1.36 -13.28 -10.47
N PRO A 143 -0.31 -14.00 -9.98
CA PRO A 143 0.21 -13.76 -8.63
C PRO A 143 0.68 -12.33 -8.39
N GLY A 144 1.34 -11.73 -9.38
CA GLY A 144 1.85 -10.35 -9.26
C GLY A 144 0.72 -9.33 -9.10
N THR A 145 -0.31 -9.46 -9.93
CA THR A 145 -1.53 -8.63 -9.82
C THR A 145 -2.22 -8.87 -8.48
N ALA A 146 -2.41 -10.11 -8.05
CA ALA A 146 -3.06 -10.41 -6.77
C ALA A 146 -2.32 -9.83 -5.57
N ALA A 147 -0.99 -9.83 -5.58
CA ALA A 147 -0.17 -9.21 -4.53
C ALA A 147 -0.38 -7.68 -4.43
N PHE A 148 -0.73 -7.02 -5.55
CA PHE A 148 -1.03 -5.58 -5.56
C PHE A 148 -2.33 -5.23 -4.83
N SER A 149 -3.12 -6.20 -4.39
CA SER A 149 -4.32 -5.95 -3.56
C SER A 149 -3.99 -5.29 -2.22
N GLU A 150 -2.79 -5.51 -1.67
CA GLU A 150 -2.36 -4.81 -0.46
C GLU A 150 -2.17 -3.32 -0.72
N PRO A 151 -1.32 -2.85 -1.65
CA PRO A 151 -1.23 -1.43 -2.01
C PRO A 151 -2.57 -0.80 -2.42
N MET A 152 -3.39 -1.53 -3.17
CA MET A 152 -4.74 -1.08 -3.54
C MET A 152 -5.59 -0.83 -2.30
N SER A 153 -5.46 -1.65 -1.26
CA SER A 153 -6.25 -1.53 -0.03
C SER A 153 -5.93 -0.24 0.74
N ILE A 154 -4.70 0.23 0.66
CA ILE A 154 -4.28 1.52 1.24
C ILE A 154 -5.03 2.68 0.56
N ALA A 155 -5.11 2.66 -0.77
CA ALA A 155 -5.84 3.66 -1.55
C ALA A 155 -7.35 3.61 -1.29
N VAL A 156 -7.94 2.41 -1.26
CA VAL A 156 -9.37 2.20 -0.92
C VAL A 156 -9.68 2.78 0.46
N HIS A 157 -8.85 2.47 1.46
CA HIS A 157 -9.05 2.99 2.81
C HIS A 157 -8.93 4.52 2.85
N ALA A 158 -7.94 5.10 2.17
CA ALA A 158 -7.74 6.54 2.11
C ALA A 158 -8.97 7.27 1.53
N LEU A 159 -9.44 6.85 0.35
CA LEU A 159 -10.61 7.45 -0.29
C LEU A 159 -11.88 7.25 0.56
N ARG A 160 -12.08 6.08 1.15
CA ARG A 160 -13.20 5.82 2.06
C ARG A 160 -13.18 6.73 3.29
N ARG A 161 -12.00 7.04 3.82
CA ARG A 161 -11.83 8.01 4.93
C ARG A 161 -12.28 9.42 4.54
N ALA A 162 -12.05 9.81 3.29
CA ALA A 162 -12.43 11.11 2.75
C ALA A 162 -13.94 11.26 2.54
N LYS A 163 -14.70 10.15 2.44
CA LYS A 163 -16.14 10.16 2.10
C LYS A 163 -16.42 11.01 0.84
N PRO A 164 -15.81 10.70 -0.29
CA PRO A 164 -15.92 11.52 -1.48
C PRO A 164 -17.36 11.53 -2.04
N LEU A 165 -17.70 12.60 -2.73
CA LEU A 165 -18.93 12.73 -3.50
C LEU A 165 -18.63 12.51 -4.98
N ALA A 166 -19.55 11.88 -5.73
CA ALA A 166 -19.36 11.67 -7.16
C ALA A 166 -19.17 13.02 -7.89
N GLY A 167 -18.25 13.04 -8.85
CA GLY A 167 -17.90 14.23 -9.62
C GLY A 167 -16.89 15.17 -8.96
N GLU A 168 -16.42 14.87 -7.74
CA GLU A 168 -15.37 15.67 -7.11
C GLU A 168 -14.04 15.58 -7.85
N LYS A 169 -13.33 16.71 -7.93
CA LYS A 169 -11.97 16.82 -8.48
C LYS A 169 -10.96 16.51 -7.39
N VAL A 170 -10.12 15.49 -7.62
CA VAL A 170 -9.18 14.95 -6.64
C VAL A 170 -7.74 15.15 -7.08
N LEU A 171 -6.97 15.93 -6.33
CA LEU A 171 -5.53 16.03 -6.54
C LEU A 171 -4.80 14.90 -5.77
N ILE A 172 -3.96 14.14 -6.49
CA ILE A 172 -3.14 13.09 -5.91
C ILE A 172 -1.67 13.51 -5.97
N LEU A 173 -1.10 13.76 -4.81
CA LEU A 173 0.30 14.15 -4.65
C LEU A 173 1.18 12.91 -4.46
N GLY A 174 2.01 12.64 -5.46
CA GLY A 174 2.82 11.44 -5.58
C GLY A 174 2.16 10.36 -6.44
N ALA A 175 2.70 10.09 -7.64
CA ALA A 175 2.28 9.02 -8.54
C ALA A 175 3.16 7.75 -8.37
N GLY A 176 3.47 7.41 -7.13
CA GLY A 176 4.01 6.09 -6.74
C GLY A 176 2.91 5.01 -6.76
N PRO A 177 3.22 3.76 -6.38
CA PRO A 177 2.25 2.66 -6.40
C PRO A 177 0.93 2.99 -5.67
N ILE A 178 0.99 3.64 -4.51
CA ILE A 178 -0.19 4.04 -3.74
C ILE A 178 -0.97 5.17 -4.43
N GLY A 179 -0.27 6.19 -4.96
CA GLY A 179 -0.94 7.29 -5.66
C GLY A 179 -1.61 6.82 -6.94
N LEU A 180 -0.98 5.94 -7.73
CA LEU A 180 -1.59 5.35 -8.91
C LEU A 180 -2.76 4.41 -8.57
N ALA A 181 -2.68 3.67 -7.47
CA ALA A 181 -3.84 2.95 -6.93
C ALA A 181 -4.96 3.93 -6.55
N ALA A 182 -4.64 5.08 -5.95
CA ALA A 182 -5.63 6.11 -5.61
C ALA A 182 -6.29 6.72 -6.86
N VAL A 183 -5.56 6.88 -7.99
CA VAL A 183 -6.16 7.24 -9.29
C VAL A 183 -7.24 6.23 -9.68
N LEU A 184 -6.93 4.93 -9.67
CA LEU A 184 -7.87 3.87 -10.05
C LEU A 184 -9.09 3.82 -9.12
N VAL A 185 -8.88 3.96 -7.82
CA VAL A 185 -9.98 4.00 -6.83
C VAL A 185 -10.85 5.24 -7.02
N ALA A 186 -10.25 6.41 -7.29
CA ALA A 186 -10.99 7.65 -7.57
C ALA A 186 -11.86 7.49 -8.81
N LEU A 187 -11.31 6.97 -9.92
CA LEU A 187 -12.06 6.68 -11.14
C LEU A 187 -13.24 5.73 -10.90
N ASN A 188 -13.01 4.65 -10.13
CA ASN A 188 -14.09 3.72 -9.77
C ASN A 188 -15.21 4.38 -8.95
N ALA A 189 -14.87 5.38 -8.15
CA ALA A 189 -15.83 6.15 -7.35
C ALA A 189 -16.52 7.27 -8.14
N GLY A 190 -16.26 7.43 -9.44
CA GLY A 190 -16.81 8.49 -10.29
C GLY A 190 -16.23 9.87 -9.99
N LEU A 191 -14.99 9.91 -9.49
CA LEU A 191 -14.24 11.14 -9.24
C LEU A 191 -13.37 11.46 -10.46
N GLU A 192 -12.89 12.70 -10.52
CA GLU A 192 -11.95 13.17 -11.55
C GLU A 192 -10.56 13.37 -10.93
N PRO A 193 -9.63 12.39 -11.06
CA PRO A 193 -8.30 12.52 -10.47
C PRO A 193 -7.31 13.26 -11.37
N MET A 194 -6.53 14.17 -10.78
CA MET A 194 -5.29 14.75 -11.35
C MET A 194 -4.12 14.31 -10.48
N ALA A 195 -2.98 13.94 -11.10
CA ALA A 195 -1.78 13.53 -10.36
C ALA A 195 -0.69 14.61 -10.40
N ALA A 196 0.13 14.69 -9.35
CA ALA A 196 1.34 15.49 -9.34
C ALA A 196 2.53 14.63 -8.89
N ASP A 197 3.59 14.57 -9.70
CA ASP A 197 4.82 13.81 -9.38
C ASP A 197 6.02 14.39 -10.14
N PRO A 198 7.23 14.46 -9.53
CA PRO A 198 8.44 14.94 -10.20
C PRO A 198 8.85 14.06 -11.40
N ALA A 199 8.59 12.76 -11.36
CA ALA A 199 9.04 11.83 -12.39
C ALA A 199 8.12 11.85 -13.63
N PRO A 200 8.64 12.25 -14.84
CA PRO A 200 7.82 12.31 -16.05
C PRO A 200 7.15 10.98 -16.40
N GLY A 201 7.87 9.86 -16.24
CA GLY A 201 7.32 8.53 -16.53
C GLY A 201 6.13 8.17 -15.63
N ARG A 202 6.15 8.59 -14.37
CA ARG A 202 5.03 8.36 -13.44
C ARG A 202 3.82 9.23 -13.80
N ARG A 203 4.06 10.48 -14.22
CA ARG A 203 2.98 11.35 -14.73
C ARG A 203 2.33 10.77 -15.97
N GLY A 204 3.14 10.32 -16.97
CA GLY A 204 2.64 9.62 -18.15
C GLY A 204 1.78 8.41 -17.79
N LEU A 205 2.25 7.60 -16.84
CA LEU A 205 1.50 6.44 -16.38
C LEU A 205 0.18 6.81 -15.68
N ALA A 206 0.15 7.91 -14.90
CA ALA A 206 -1.09 8.39 -14.30
C ALA A 206 -2.15 8.75 -15.36
N THR A 207 -1.75 9.45 -16.43
CA THR A 207 -2.66 9.75 -17.55
C THR A 207 -3.05 8.50 -18.34
N ASP A 208 -2.12 7.57 -18.56
CA ASP A 208 -2.36 6.30 -19.25
C ASP A 208 -3.37 5.38 -18.55
N ILE A 209 -3.53 5.52 -17.23
CA ILE A 209 -4.51 4.77 -16.45
C ILE A 209 -5.80 5.54 -16.18
N GLY A 210 -5.92 6.78 -16.71
CA GLY A 210 -7.16 7.54 -16.75
C GLY A 210 -7.22 8.80 -15.88
N ALA A 211 -6.11 9.30 -15.33
CA ALA A 211 -6.11 10.61 -14.68
C ALA A 211 -6.45 11.71 -15.70
N ALA A 212 -7.25 12.71 -15.29
CA ALA A 212 -7.65 13.85 -16.11
C ALA A 212 -6.46 14.72 -16.53
N GLY A 213 -5.38 14.67 -15.76
CA GLY A 213 -4.12 15.35 -16.04
C GLY A 213 -3.02 14.89 -15.08
N ALA A 214 -1.77 15.29 -15.41
CA ALA A 214 -0.65 15.10 -14.53
C ALA A 214 0.31 16.29 -14.63
N VAL A 215 0.68 16.85 -13.47
CA VAL A 215 1.41 18.11 -13.38
C VAL A 215 2.67 17.96 -12.54
N TRP A 216 3.62 18.87 -12.75
CA TRP A 216 4.77 19.07 -11.90
C TRP A 216 5.38 20.43 -12.15
N GLY A 217 5.88 21.05 -11.10
CA GLY A 217 6.57 22.33 -11.08
C GLY A 217 6.90 22.71 -9.65
N ASP A 218 7.23 23.96 -9.43
CA ASP A 218 7.25 24.52 -8.09
C ASP A 218 5.85 24.46 -7.46
N PRO A 219 5.71 24.53 -6.13
CA PRO A 219 4.40 24.45 -5.48
C PRO A 219 3.38 25.43 -6.03
N GLU A 220 3.81 26.63 -6.41
CA GLU A 220 2.98 27.67 -7.02
C GLU A 220 2.45 27.23 -8.40
N ASP A 221 3.29 26.64 -9.25
CA ASP A 221 2.91 26.14 -10.59
C ASP A 221 1.86 25.02 -10.48
N VAL A 222 2.06 24.10 -9.55
CA VAL A 222 1.12 23.00 -9.30
C VAL A 222 -0.21 23.56 -8.78
N ALA A 223 -0.18 24.51 -7.85
CA ALA A 223 -1.37 25.13 -7.31
C ALA A 223 -2.11 25.95 -8.38
N GLU A 224 -1.41 26.62 -9.31
CA GLU A 224 -2.01 27.31 -10.45
C GLU A 224 -2.68 26.34 -11.41
N ALA A 225 -1.99 25.28 -11.82
CA ALA A 225 -2.56 24.24 -12.68
C ALA A 225 -3.81 23.58 -12.08
N VAL A 226 -3.83 23.39 -10.75
CA VAL A 226 -5.01 22.88 -10.02
C VAL A 226 -6.14 23.91 -10.05
N ARG A 227 -5.87 25.20 -9.85
CA ARG A 227 -6.90 26.26 -9.96
C ARG A 227 -7.48 26.32 -11.36
N ASP A 228 -6.66 26.30 -12.40
CA ASP A 228 -7.12 26.30 -13.79
C ASP A 228 -8.02 25.10 -14.08
N TRP A 229 -7.62 23.91 -13.63
CA TRP A 229 -8.42 22.70 -13.79
C TRP A 229 -9.74 22.72 -13.00
N THR A 230 -9.81 23.48 -11.90
CA THR A 230 -10.95 23.54 -10.98
C THR A 230 -11.76 24.84 -11.09
N ASP A 231 -11.60 25.62 -12.17
CA ASP A 231 -12.28 26.90 -12.39
C ASP A 231 -12.05 27.92 -11.24
N GLY A 232 -10.90 27.83 -10.58
CA GLY A 232 -10.47 28.71 -9.49
C GLY A 232 -10.72 28.18 -8.08
N ASP A 233 -11.53 27.15 -7.90
CA ASP A 233 -11.97 26.67 -6.57
C ASP A 233 -10.88 25.91 -5.79
N GLY A 234 -9.92 25.27 -6.48
CA GLY A 234 -8.99 24.31 -5.91
C GLY A 234 -9.59 22.90 -5.85
N ALA A 235 -8.76 21.90 -5.55
CA ALA A 235 -9.20 20.52 -5.46
C ALA A 235 -10.09 20.28 -4.22
N THR A 236 -11.28 19.73 -4.39
CA THR A 236 -12.19 19.45 -3.25
C THR A 236 -11.66 18.34 -2.34
N LEU A 237 -10.81 17.48 -2.89
CA LEU A 237 -10.12 16.44 -2.18
C LEU A 237 -8.65 16.38 -2.61
N VAL A 238 -7.74 16.31 -1.66
CA VAL A 238 -6.30 16.06 -1.91
C VAL A 238 -5.89 14.78 -1.21
N VAL A 239 -5.24 13.87 -1.93
CA VAL A 239 -4.62 12.65 -1.37
C VAL A 239 -3.11 12.83 -1.40
N GLU A 240 -2.50 13.00 -0.25
CA GLU A 240 -1.05 13.06 -0.12
C GLU A 240 -0.50 11.63 0.05
N ALA A 241 0.15 11.10 -0.99
CA ALA A 241 0.67 9.73 -1.06
C ALA A 241 2.18 9.65 -1.28
N SER A 242 2.88 10.79 -1.22
CA SER A 242 4.33 10.87 -1.44
C SER A 242 5.15 10.75 -0.15
N GLY A 243 4.62 11.23 0.97
CA GLY A 243 5.34 11.40 2.23
C GLY A 243 6.40 12.52 2.20
N ALA A 244 6.44 13.33 1.14
CA ALA A 244 7.39 14.43 1.03
C ALA A 244 6.88 15.67 1.79
N VAL A 245 7.74 16.28 2.61
CA VAL A 245 7.37 17.49 3.39
C VAL A 245 6.81 18.63 2.53
N PRO A 246 7.38 18.95 1.34
CA PRO A 246 6.80 19.97 0.46
C PRO A 246 5.39 19.62 -0.03
N ALA A 247 5.09 18.33 -0.24
CA ALA A 247 3.77 17.90 -0.68
C ALA A 247 2.68 18.12 0.38
N PHE A 248 3.03 17.99 1.67
CA PHE A 248 2.10 18.32 2.76
C PHE A 248 1.70 19.81 2.76
N LYS A 249 2.66 20.70 2.57
CA LYS A 249 2.41 22.14 2.44
C LYS A 249 1.52 22.40 1.22
N LEU A 250 1.90 21.88 0.06
CA LEU A 250 1.14 22.00 -1.18
C LEU A 250 -0.30 21.47 -1.03
N ALA A 251 -0.51 20.36 -0.32
CA ALA A 251 -1.84 19.81 -0.09
C ALA A 251 -2.79 20.82 0.59
N THR A 252 -2.28 21.56 1.60
CA THR A 252 -3.10 22.56 2.31
C THR A 252 -3.32 23.85 1.48
N GLU A 253 -2.44 24.13 0.54
CA GLU A 253 -2.56 25.29 -0.36
C GLU A 253 -3.49 25.01 -1.55
N ALA A 254 -3.36 23.82 -2.17
CA ALA A 254 -4.10 23.42 -3.38
C ALA A 254 -5.53 22.93 -3.09
N VAL A 255 -5.85 22.58 -1.83
CA VAL A 255 -7.21 22.19 -1.46
C VAL A 255 -8.16 23.38 -1.48
N SER A 256 -9.39 23.17 -1.94
CA SER A 256 -10.46 24.17 -1.92
C SER A 256 -10.86 24.59 -0.51
N ASN A 257 -11.60 25.69 -0.38
CA ASN A 257 -12.35 25.98 0.85
C ASN A 257 -13.36 24.86 1.12
N ALA A 258 -13.57 24.52 2.37
CA ALA A 258 -14.38 23.37 2.83
C ALA A 258 -13.92 22.02 2.26
N GLY A 259 -12.70 21.94 1.74
CA GLY A 259 -12.12 20.73 1.15
C GLY A 259 -11.48 19.79 2.19
N ARG A 260 -10.99 18.65 1.70
CA ARG A 260 -10.40 17.61 2.55
C ARG A 260 -9.02 17.20 2.06
N VAL A 261 -8.09 17.03 2.99
CA VAL A 261 -6.75 16.50 2.74
C VAL A 261 -6.62 15.15 3.43
N VAL A 262 -6.34 14.09 2.68
CA VAL A 262 -6.05 12.75 3.23
C VAL A 262 -4.57 12.50 3.20
N MET A 263 -3.98 12.33 4.38
CA MET A 263 -2.56 12.03 4.57
C MET A 263 -2.34 10.52 4.59
N VAL A 264 -1.66 9.99 3.59
CA VAL A 264 -1.30 8.57 3.43
C VAL A 264 0.21 8.40 3.52
N GLY A 265 0.96 9.32 2.90
CA GLY A 265 2.41 9.33 2.92
C GLY A 265 2.96 9.45 4.33
N MET A 266 4.08 8.77 4.58
CA MET A 266 4.75 8.76 5.88
C MET A 266 6.08 9.48 5.77
N SER A 267 6.35 10.41 6.70
CA SER A 267 7.64 11.09 6.86
C SER A 267 8.07 11.07 8.32
N ALA A 268 9.38 10.97 8.57
CA ALA A 268 9.97 11.22 9.87
C ALA A 268 10.33 12.70 10.06
N GLU A 269 10.29 13.49 8.99
CA GLU A 269 10.61 14.90 9.02
C GLU A 269 9.44 15.77 9.48
N THR A 270 9.73 16.94 10.02
CA THR A 270 8.71 17.90 10.46
C THR A 270 8.28 18.80 9.29
N ALA A 271 6.97 18.83 9.02
CA ALA A 271 6.38 19.80 8.11
C ALA A 271 5.94 21.05 8.88
N SER A 272 6.27 22.24 8.35
CA SER A 272 5.78 23.51 8.88
C SER A 272 4.59 24.00 8.06
N VAL A 273 3.46 24.20 8.72
CA VAL A 273 2.23 24.72 8.12
C VAL A 273 1.71 25.86 8.98
N ARG A 274 1.21 26.93 8.34
CA ARG A 274 0.58 28.05 9.03
C ARG A 274 -0.77 27.58 9.62
N PRO A 275 -0.94 27.57 10.96
CA PRO A 275 -2.17 27.03 11.56
C PRO A 275 -3.46 27.74 11.13
N GLY A 276 -3.38 29.03 10.81
CA GLY A 276 -4.53 29.83 10.38
C GLY A 276 -5.20 29.35 9.09
N ILE A 277 -4.49 28.53 8.24
CA ILE A 277 -5.08 28.01 7.00
C ILE A 277 -6.27 27.08 7.27
N PHE A 278 -6.27 26.37 8.40
CA PHE A 278 -7.33 25.43 8.73
C PHE A 278 -8.67 26.13 8.98
N PRO A 279 -8.79 27.13 9.89
CA PRO A 279 -10.05 27.86 10.07
C PRO A 279 -10.36 28.83 8.92
N GLU A 280 -9.37 29.38 8.21
CA GLU A 280 -9.58 30.29 7.07
C GLU A 280 -10.27 29.60 5.90
N LYS A 281 -9.88 28.38 5.60
CA LYS A 281 -10.46 27.54 4.53
C LYS A 281 -11.50 26.55 5.04
N GLU A 282 -11.64 26.36 6.36
CA GLU A 282 -12.48 25.33 6.99
C GLU A 282 -12.19 23.91 6.45
N ILE A 283 -10.90 23.58 6.30
CA ILE A 283 -10.46 22.29 5.73
C ILE A 283 -10.35 21.19 6.76
N ASP A 284 -10.69 19.96 6.33
CA ASP A 284 -10.45 18.74 7.09
C ASP A 284 -9.09 18.11 6.72
N VAL A 285 -8.25 17.82 7.72
CA VAL A 285 -7.05 17.01 7.53
C VAL A 285 -7.23 15.64 8.18
N ILE A 286 -7.16 14.59 7.36
CA ILE A 286 -7.55 13.24 7.72
C ILE A 286 -6.34 12.30 7.59
N GLY A 287 -5.85 11.74 8.69
CA GLY A 287 -4.86 10.68 8.64
C GLY A 287 -5.46 9.36 8.13
N SER A 288 -4.74 8.66 7.25
CA SER A 288 -5.07 7.31 6.77
C SER A 288 -3.91 6.36 7.04
N SER A 289 -4.17 5.21 7.60
CA SER A 289 -3.15 4.21 7.92
C SER A 289 -3.65 2.82 7.60
N THR A 290 -2.86 2.05 6.88
CA THR A 290 -3.17 0.66 6.53
C THR A 290 -4.60 0.50 5.95
N ALA A 291 -5.29 -0.62 6.15
CA ALA A 291 -6.66 -0.84 5.68
C ALA A 291 -7.46 -1.73 6.63
N CYS A 292 -8.77 -1.59 6.67
CA CYS A 292 -9.65 -2.53 7.37
C CYS A 292 -9.97 -3.75 6.49
N LYS A 293 -10.47 -4.82 7.10
CA LYS A 293 -10.87 -6.04 6.37
C LYS A 293 -11.87 -5.77 5.22
N PRO A 294 -12.92 -4.94 5.39
CA PRO A 294 -13.82 -4.58 4.29
C PRO A 294 -13.12 -3.84 3.15
N ASP A 295 -12.17 -2.94 3.47
CA ASP A 295 -11.39 -2.21 2.46
C ASP A 295 -10.52 -3.16 1.65
N PHE A 296 -9.92 -4.17 2.29
CA PHE A 296 -9.12 -5.17 1.62
C PHE A 296 -9.95 -6.05 0.67
N GLY A 297 -11.16 -6.45 1.07
CA GLY A 297 -12.08 -7.16 0.19
C GLY A 297 -12.45 -6.36 -1.06
N GLU A 298 -12.72 -5.07 -0.90
CA GLU A 298 -12.97 -4.17 -2.03
C GLU A 298 -11.72 -3.98 -2.89
N ALA A 299 -10.55 -3.89 -2.26
CA ALA A 299 -9.27 -3.79 -2.97
C ALA A 299 -9.01 -5.00 -3.85
N VAL A 300 -9.25 -6.22 -3.37
CA VAL A 300 -9.13 -7.46 -4.18
C VAL A 300 -10.05 -7.39 -5.40
N ARG A 301 -11.30 -6.95 -5.22
CA ARG A 301 -12.25 -6.78 -6.33
C ARG A 301 -11.75 -5.76 -7.36
N LEU A 302 -11.30 -4.59 -6.89
CA LEU A 302 -10.77 -3.53 -7.77
C LEU A 302 -9.47 -3.94 -8.47
N THR A 303 -8.61 -4.67 -7.78
CA THR A 303 -7.38 -5.21 -8.36
C THR A 303 -7.70 -6.12 -9.55
N GLY A 304 -8.68 -7.00 -9.42
CA GLY A 304 -9.16 -7.83 -10.52
C GLY A 304 -9.78 -7.00 -11.66
N GLN A 305 -10.58 -5.98 -11.33
CA GLN A 305 -11.21 -5.09 -12.30
C GLN A 305 -10.17 -4.30 -13.12
N TYR A 306 -9.13 -3.77 -12.47
CA TYR A 306 -8.10 -2.94 -13.07
C TYR A 306 -6.80 -3.69 -13.40
N ARG A 307 -6.82 -5.02 -13.51
CA ARG A 307 -5.63 -5.87 -13.74
C ARG A 307 -4.74 -5.39 -14.90
N ALA A 308 -5.34 -4.91 -15.99
CA ALA A 308 -4.59 -4.40 -17.14
C ALA A 308 -3.81 -3.11 -16.82
N ALA A 309 -4.39 -2.20 -16.04
CA ALA A 309 -3.71 -0.99 -15.58
C ALA A 309 -2.62 -1.36 -14.56
N ILE A 310 -2.92 -2.25 -13.61
CA ILE A 310 -1.97 -2.71 -12.59
C ILE A 310 -0.76 -3.40 -13.24
N GLY A 311 -0.97 -4.19 -14.29
CA GLY A 311 0.14 -4.81 -15.03
C GLY A 311 1.19 -3.82 -15.53
N LYS A 312 0.79 -2.57 -15.85
CA LYS A 312 1.72 -1.49 -16.21
C LYS A 312 2.54 -0.96 -15.01
N LEU A 313 2.05 -1.18 -13.78
CA LEU A 313 2.69 -0.74 -12.56
C LEU A 313 3.74 -1.75 -12.07
N LEU A 314 3.60 -3.02 -12.43
CA LEU A 314 4.48 -4.12 -12.02
C LEU A 314 5.70 -4.16 -12.95
N THR A 315 6.74 -3.38 -12.63
CA THR A 315 7.83 -3.11 -13.58
C THR A 315 8.99 -4.10 -13.50
N HIS A 316 9.24 -4.68 -12.33
CA HIS A 316 10.41 -5.54 -12.12
C HIS A 316 10.07 -6.74 -11.25
N ARG A 317 10.58 -7.91 -11.63
CA ARG A 317 10.40 -9.16 -10.91
C ARG A 317 11.72 -9.88 -10.73
N PHE A 318 12.01 -10.33 -9.52
CA PHE A 318 13.21 -11.07 -9.14
C PHE A 318 12.81 -12.41 -8.51
N PRO A 319 13.60 -13.48 -8.68
CA PRO A 319 13.36 -14.71 -7.92
C PRO A 319 13.71 -14.52 -6.43
N LEU A 320 13.19 -15.39 -5.56
CA LEU A 320 13.48 -15.36 -4.12
C LEU A 320 14.99 -15.39 -3.84
N THR A 321 15.73 -16.19 -4.60
CA THR A 321 17.20 -16.31 -4.47
C THR A 321 17.94 -15.01 -4.74
N ALA A 322 17.34 -14.07 -5.47
CA ALA A 322 17.88 -12.74 -5.74
C ALA A 322 17.26 -11.63 -4.87
N ALA A 323 16.63 -11.99 -3.74
CA ALA A 323 15.95 -11.02 -2.87
C ALA A 323 16.86 -9.84 -2.46
N ALA A 324 18.10 -10.10 -2.07
CA ALA A 324 19.07 -9.05 -1.73
C ALA A 324 19.33 -8.07 -2.88
N GLU A 325 19.33 -8.55 -4.12
CA GLU A 325 19.45 -7.71 -5.32
C GLU A 325 18.20 -6.88 -5.55
N ALA A 326 17.02 -7.50 -5.41
CA ALA A 326 15.72 -6.83 -5.54
C ALA A 326 15.57 -5.65 -4.56
N PHE A 327 15.98 -5.82 -3.30
CA PHE A 327 15.99 -4.73 -2.32
C PHE A 327 16.95 -3.61 -2.70
N ARG A 328 18.19 -3.94 -3.11
CA ARG A 328 19.16 -2.93 -3.57
C ARG A 328 18.68 -2.21 -4.82
N PHE A 329 18.05 -2.93 -5.76
CA PHE A 329 17.46 -2.35 -6.95
C PHE A 329 16.34 -1.35 -6.59
N ALA A 330 15.40 -1.77 -5.76
CA ALA A 330 14.28 -0.92 -5.34
C ALA A 330 14.74 0.33 -4.57
N MET A 331 15.84 0.25 -3.79
CA MET A 331 16.45 1.39 -3.10
C MET A 331 16.99 2.46 -4.05
N LYS A 332 17.47 2.09 -5.23
CA LYS A 332 18.04 3.04 -6.21
C LYS A 332 16.99 3.96 -6.82
N ARG A 333 15.69 3.59 -6.79
CA ARG A 333 14.58 4.35 -7.39
C ARG A 333 14.86 4.78 -8.82
N GLU A 334 15.44 3.87 -9.63
CA GLU A 334 15.80 4.16 -11.01
C GLU A 334 14.59 4.64 -11.83
N PRO A 335 14.81 5.54 -12.83
CA PRO A 335 13.73 5.95 -13.74
C PRO A 335 13.07 4.71 -14.38
N GLY A 336 11.73 4.68 -14.37
CA GLY A 336 10.95 3.53 -14.86
C GLY A 336 10.72 2.41 -13.84
N ALA A 337 11.45 2.37 -12.73
CA ALA A 337 11.16 1.46 -11.64
C ALA A 337 9.99 1.99 -10.80
N LEU A 338 8.89 1.22 -10.73
CA LEU A 338 7.73 1.62 -9.94
C LEU A 338 7.41 0.58 -8.86
N LYS A 339 6.96 -0.61 -9.22
CA LYS A 339 6.73 -1.71 -8.28
C LYS A 339 7.67 -2.86 -8.61
N THR A 340 8.51 -3.20 -7.65
CA THR A 340 9.36 -4.38 -7.67
C THR A 340 8.68 -5.51 -6.91
N GLN A 341 8.73 -6.72 -7.44
CA GLN A 341 8.17 -7.91 -6.82
C GLN A 341 9.20 -9.04 -6.78
N ILE A 342 9.05 -9.90 -5.80
CA ILE A 342 9.82 -11.15 -5.66
C ILE A 342 8.89 -12.32 -5.98
N ALA A 343 9.29 -13.15 -6.96
CA ALA A 343 8.70 -14.45 -7.21
C ALA A 343 9.28 -15.43 -6.18
N VAL A 344 8.42 -15.93 -5.29
CA VAL A 344 8.85 -16.84 -4.21
C VAL A 344 8.80 -18.28 -4.69
N SER A 345 7.73 -18.64 -5.39
CA SER A 345 7.59 -19.94 -6.06
C SER A 345 7.10 -19.74 -7.50
N GLU A 346 7.53 -20.60 -8.40
CA GLU A 346 7.06 -20.67 -9.78
C GLU A 346 5.75 -21.48 -9.89
#